data_31696b50eda09711a6c9db6ce24d9a5b
#
_entry.id   31696b50eda09711a6c9db6ce24d9a5b
#
_cell.length_a   1.000
_cell.length_b   1.000
_cell.length_c   1.000
_cell.angle_alpha   90.00
_cell.angle_beta   90.00
_cell.angle_gamma   90.00
#
_symmetry.space_group_name_H-M   'P 1'
#
loop_
_entity.id
_entity.type
_entity.pdbx_description
1 polymer ?
#
loop_
_entity_poly.entity_id
_entity_poly.type
_entity_poly.pdbx_seq_one_letter_code
_entity_poly.pdbx_strand_id
1 'polypeptide(L)'
;MIIPQWPAPDNVKAWVTEREVSSISERQELFGQSLPPYDSFNLGDHVDDLPSHVSANRQQLVDYALGCDEIRWLQQTHGIHCPDANLIVDATQADATFTKTHALACAVMTADCLPVLFCDLQGSQVAAAHAGWRGLAGGVLENTLKTFTDNDIPLNQVIAWLGPAISQTAFEVGPDVKQAFNRFNDGKTWSDEKCFIKGSGDRLQADIYRLARLQLEHLGVSGVYGSGTEGLNYCTVTDTNEEGEPRFFSYRRQMITGRQASLIWLVE
;
A
#
# COMPACT_ATOMS: atom_id res chain seq x y z
N MET A 1 -10.15 -10.18 -3.94
CA MET A 1 -9.47 -8.94 -4.43
C MET A 1 -10.29 -7.72 -4.06
N ILE A 2 -9.66 -6.63 -3.61
CA ILE A 2 -10.33 -5.39 -3.20
C ILE A 2 -10.23 -4.37 -4.34
N ILE A 3 -11.38 -3.81 -4.73
CA ILE A 3 -11.45 -2.64 -5.62
C ILE A 3 -11.66 -1.42 -4.73
N PRO A 4 -10.71 -0.45 -4.69
CA PRO A 4 -10.84 0.76 -3.89
C PRO A 4 -12.13 1.52 -4.17
N GLN A 5 -12.90 1.83 -3.11
CA GLN A 5 -14.11 2.64 -3.19
C GLN A 5 -13.75 4.09 -2.81
N TRP A 6 -13.57 4.93 -3.80
CA TRP A 6 -13.20 6.34 -3.67
C TRP A 6 -13.59 7.11 -4.95
N PRO A 7 -13.71 8.44 -4.93
CA PRO A 7 -14.14 9.22 -6.08
C PRO A 7 -13.00 9.46 -7.09
N ALA A 8 -12.27 8.41 -7.46
CA ALA A 8 -11.28 8.49 -8.52
C ALA A 8 -11.95 8.65 -9.89
N PRO A 9 -11.30 9.33 -10.84
CA PRO A 9 -11.76 9.41 -12.24
C PRO A 9 -11.91 8.01 -12.88
N ASP A 10 -12.81 7.89 -13.84
CA ASP A 10 -13.15 6.60 -14.50
C ASP A 10 -11.95 5.94 -15.19
N ASN A 11 -10.99 6.73 -15.66
CA ASN A 11 -9.76 6.24 -16.27
C ASN A 11 -8.69 5.81 -15.25
N VAL A 12 -8.92 5.98 -13.95
CA VAL A 12 -8.04 5.47 -12.89
C VAL A 12 -8.54 4.11 -12.43
N LYS A 13 -7.69 3.10 -12.54
CA LYS A 13 -7.97 1.74 -12.04
C LYS A 13 -7.04 1.42 -10.90
N ALA A 14 -7.57 0.71 -9.90
CA ALA A 14 -6.79 0.30 -8.74
C ALA A 14 -7.29 -1.03 -8.18
N TRP A 15 -6.36 -1.87 -7.74
CA TRP A 15 -6.63 -3.16 -7.11
C TRP A 15 -5.74 -3.38 -5.90
N VAL A 16 -6.27 -4.16 -4.95
CA VAL A 16 -5.46 -4.75 -3.89
C VAL A 16 -5.70 -6.25 -3.88
N THR A 17 -4.63 -7.02 -3.98
CA THR A 17 -4.70 -8.48 -3.90
C THR A 17 -4.86 -8.93 -2.46
N GLU A 18 -5.44 -10.10 -2.28
CA GLU A 18 -5.58 -10.78 -1.01
C GLU A 18 -4.68 -12.01 -1.00
N ARG A 19 -4.53 -12.68 0.13
CA ARG A 19 -3.72 -13.90 0.26
C ARG A 19 -4.24 -15.01 -0.66
N GLU A 20 -5.56 -15.15 -0.73
CA GLU A 20 -6.24 -16.00 -1.67
C GLU A 20 -6.97 -15.16 -2.70
N VAL A 21 -6.90 -15.53 -3.94
CA VAL A 21 -7.61 -14.84 -5.02
C VAL A 21 -8.76 -15.71 -5.44
N SER A 22 -9.95 -15.30 -5.09
CA SER A 22 -11.19 -15.79 -5.70
C SER A 22 -11.47 -14.99 -6.97
N SER A 23 -12.31 -15.52 -7.85
CA SER A 23 -12.67 -14.94 -9.16
C SER A 23 -12.92 -13.42 -9.11
N ILE A 24 -12.33 -12.68 -10.07
CA ILE A 24 -12.60 -11.26 -10.28
C ILE A 24 -13.96 -11.06 -10.97
N SER A 25 -14.47 -12.07 -11.66
CA SER A 25 -15.78 -12.11 -12.32
C SER A 25 -16.23 -13.55 -12.55
N GLU A 26 -17.52 -13.76 -12.85
CA GLU A 26 -18.10 -15.07 -13.18
C GLU A 26 -17.40 -15.83 -14.34
N ARG A 27 -16.44 -15.19 -15.02
CA ARG A 27 -15.76 -15.72 -16.21
C ARG A 27 -14.26 -15.95 -16.06
N GLN A 28 -13.66 -15.55 -14.90
CA GLN A 28 -12.20 -15.58 -14.75
C GLN A 28 -11.82 -15.95 -13.32
N GLU A 29 -11.26 -17.12 -13.13
CA GLU A 29 -10.73 -17.60 -11.86
C GLU A 29 -9.23 -17.37 -11.82
N LEU A 30 -8.75 -16.63 -10.80
CA LEU A 30 -7.34 -16.53 -10.46
C LEU A 30 -7.00 -17.65 -9.49
N PHE A 31 -5.88 -18.33 -9.74
CA PHE A 31 -5.38 -19.40 -8.87
C PHE A 31 -3.98 -19.07 -8.40
N GLY A 32 -3.80 -18.87 -7.10
CA GLY A 32 -2.48 -18.73 -6.53
C GLY A 32 -1.65 -20.00 -6.73
N GLN A 33 -0.39 -19.84 -7.14
CA GLN A 33 0.54 -20.93 -7.42
C GLN A 33 1.46 -21.25 -6.25
N SER A 34 1.55 -20.34 -5.27
CA SER A 34 2.44 -20.49 -4.12
C SER A 34 1.90 -21.53 -3.14
N LEU A 35 2.83 -22.29 -2.55
CA LEU A 35 2.52 -23.32 -1.55
C LEU A 35 2.81 -22.77 -0.13
N PRO A 36 2.29 -23.40 0.94
CA PRO A 36 2.61 -23.01 2.29
C PRO A 36 4.13 -22.89 2.53
N PRO A 37 4.59 -21.86 3.24
CA PRO A 37 3.85 -20.84 4.00
C PRO A 37 3.45 -19.60 3.20
N TYR A 38 3.56 -19.59 1.87
CA TYR A 38 3.31 -18.48 0.96
C TYR A 38 1.96 -18.59 0.23
N ASP A 39 1.14 -19.56 0.60
CA ASP A 39 -0.13 -19.90 -0.03
C ASP A 39 -1.15 -18.74 0.08
N SER A 40 -1.78 -18.37 -1.01
CA SER A 40 -1.62 -18.97 -2.35
C SER A 40 -1.10 -17.96 -3.39
N PHE A 41 -1.46 -16.66 -3.29
CA PHE A 41 -1.18 -15.61 -4.28
C PHE A 41 -0.06 -14.68 -3.84
N ASN A 42 1.11 -15.26 -3.47
CA ASN A 42 2.28 -14.48 -3.12
C ASN A 42 2.86 -13.76 -4.35
N LEU A 43 3.12 -12.45 -4.21
CA LEU A 43 3.70 -11.59 -5.24
C LEU A 43 5.12 -11.13 -4.88
N GLY A 44 5.61 -11.46 -3.67
CA GLY A 44 6.95 -11.09 -3.19
C GLY A 44 8.02 -12.05 -3.69
N ASP A 45 8.99 -11.56 -4.43
CA ASP A 45 10.15 -12.31 -4.95
C ASP A 45 11.35 -12.35 -3.98
N HIS A 46 11.21 -11.68 -2.82
CA HIS A 46 12.23 -11.54 -1.78
C HIS A 46 11.90 -12.31 -0.48
N VAL A 47 11.02 -13.31 -0.54
CA VAL A 47 10.51 -14.02 0.65
C VAL A 47 10.77 -15.52 0.62
N ASP A 48 11.73 -15.99 -0.17
CA ASP A 48 12.15 -17.39 -0.31
C ASP A 48 11.07 -18.35 -0.87
N ASP A 49 10.02 -17.84 -1.50
CA ASP A 49 9.09 -18.65 -2.32
C ASP A 49 9.76 -19.06 -3.63
N LEU A 50 9.22 -20.08 -4.29
CA LEU A 50 9.72 -20.51 -5.60
C LEU A 50 9.54 -19.40 -6.64
N PRO A 51 10.62 -18.95 -7.32
CA PRO A 51 10.54 -17.87 -8.30
C PRO A 51 9.52 -18.12 -9.41
N SER A 52 9.32 -19.40 -9.80
CA SER A 52 8.32 -19.79 -10.80
C SER A 52 6.88 -19.55 -10.34
N HIS A 53 6.59 -19.75 -9.03
CA HIS A 53 5.27 -19.46 -8.45
C HIS A 53 4.98 -17.96 -8.44
N VAL A 54 5.94 -17.18 -7.96
CA VAL A 54 5.83 -15.71 -7.92
C VAL A 54 5.66 -15.14 -9.33
N SER A 55 6.46 -15.61 -10.30
CA SER A 55 6.36 -15.20 -11.70
C SER A 55 5.00 -15.53 -12.31
N ALA A 56 4.46 -16.73 -12.05
CA ALA A 56 3.14 -17.12 -12.53
C ALA A 56 2.02 -16.29 -11.89
N ASN A 57 2.10 -16.00 -10.57
CA ASN A 57 1.14 -15.13 -9.89
C ASN A 57 1.18 -13.70 -10.46
N ARG A 58 2.38 -13.13 -10.68
CA ARG A 58 2.57 -11.80 -11.28
C ARG A 58 2.03 -11.74 -12.71
N GLN A 59 2.25 -12.79 -13.52
CA GLN A 59 1.75 -12.85 -14.89
C GLN A 59 0.21 -12.88 -14.91
N GLN A 60 -0.42 -13.71 -14.08
CA GLN A 60 -1.88 -13.71 -13.95
C GLN A 60 -2.41 -12.30 -13.61
N LEU A 61 -1.74 -11.58 -12.73
CA LEU A 61 -2.17 -10.23 -12.34
C LEU A 61 -2.17 -9.27 -13.54
N VAL A 62 -1.17 -9.33 -14.42
CA VAL A 62 -1.13 -8.56 -15.67
C VAL A 62 -2.24 -8.99 -16.63
N ASP A 63 -2.40 -10.31 -16.84
CA ASP A 63 -3.38 -10.86 -17.80
C ASP A 63 -4.83 -10.47 -17.44
N TYR A 64 -5.10 -10.22 -16.15
CA TYR A 64 -6.44 -9.88 -15.65
C TYR A 64 -6.64 -8.37 -15.45
N ALA A 65 -5.59 -7.57 -15.33
CA ALA A 65 -5.67 -6.14 -15.14
C ALA A 65 -6.05 -5.41 -16.43
N LEU A 66 -7.34 -5.31 -16.71
CA LEU A 66 -7.85 -4.70 -17.94
C LEU A 66 -7.28 -3.30 -18.17
N GLY A 67 -6.65 -3.12 -19.33
CA GLY A 67 -5.99 -1.86 -19.71
C GLY A 67 -4.66 -1.62 -18.95
N CYS A 68 -4.03 -2.67 -18.43
CA CYS A 68 -2.68 -2.64 -17.86
C CYS A 68 -1.80 -3.60 -18.65
N ASP A 69 -0.76 -3.09 -19.29
CA ASP A 69 0.18 -3.89 -20.08
C ASP A 69 1.40 -4.29 -19.26
N GLU A 70 1.74 -3.51 -18.25
CA GLU A 70 2.94 -3.69 -17.46
C GLU A 70 2.77 -3.23 -16.00
N ILE A 71 3.38 -3.95 -15.05
CA ILE A 71 3.42 -3.59 -13.64
C ILE A 71 4.87 -3.34 -13.24
N ARG A 72 5.15 -2.19 -12.63
CA ARG A 72 6.47 -1.87 -12.07
C ARG A 72 6.57 -2.33 -10.63
N TRP A 73 7.49 -3.26 -10.40
CA TRP A 73 7.83 -3.78 -9.09
C TRP A 73 9.05 -3.08 -8.51
N LEU A 74 9.06 -2.87 -7.20
CA LEU A 74 10.12 -2.16 -6.48
C LEU A 74 10.88 -3.11 -5.55
N GLN A 75 12.18 -2.88 -5.39
CA GLN A 75 12.92 -3.38 -4.25
C GLN A 75 12.70 -2.45 -3.05
N GLN A 76 11.68 -2.74 -2.24
CA GLN A 76 11.27 -1.91 -1.11
C GLN A 76 12.25 -2.02 0.05
N THR A 77 12.71 -0.88 0.57
CA THR A 77 13.74 -0.78 1.61
C THR A 77 13.28 -0.04 2.86
N HIS A 78 11.98 0.30 2.94
CA HIS A 78 11.39 1.18 3.96
C HIS A 78 11.97 2.61 3.90
N GLY A 79 12.39 3.04 2.73
CA GLY A 79 12.90 4.36 2.41
C GLY A 79 11.79 5.34 2.00
N ILE A 80 12.19 6.37 1.26
CA ILE A 80 11.31 7.48 0.85
C ILE A 80 11.41 7.81 -0.65
N HIS A 81 12.18 7.05 -1.42
CA HIS A 81 12.41 7.31 -2.84
C HIS A 81 11.15 6.99 -3.66
N CYS A 82 10.79 7.90 -4.56
CA CYS A 82 9.60 7.81 -5.44
C CYS A 82 9.98 8.18 -6.88
N PRO A 83 10.57 7.27 -7.68
CA PRO A 83 10.90 7.49 -9.08
C PRO A 83 9.68 7.40 -9.99
N ASP A 84 9.79 7.96 -11.20
CA ASP A 84 8.87 7.70 -12.30
C ASP A 84 8.91 6.20 -12.67
N ALA A 85 7.75 5.58 -12.81
CA ALA A 85 7.62 4.17 -13.17
C ALA A 85 8.28 3.82 -14.51
N ASN A 86 8.36 4.77 -15.45
CA ASN A 86 9.06 4.59 -16.72
C ASN A 86 10.58 4.41 -16.56
N LEU A 87 11.16 4.86 -15.45
CA LEU A 87 12.60 4.78 -15.16
C LEU A 87 12.96 3.58 -14.29
N ILE A 88 11.97 2.80 -13.84
CA ILE A 88 12.20 1.62 -13.01
C ILE A 88 12.73 0.48 -13.88
N VAL A 89 13.88 -0.03 -13.47
CA VAL A 89 14.50 -1.26 -13.97
C VAL A 89 14.57 -2.28 -12.83
N ASP A 90 14.89 -3.52 -13.13
CA ASP A 90 15.04 -4.58 -12.14
C ASP A 90 15.92 -4.14 -10.97
N ALA A 91 15.48 -4.48 -9.75
CA ALA A 91 16.13 -4.13 -8.49
C ALA A 91 16.22 -2.62 -8.17
N THR A 92 15.38 -1.76 -8.78
CA THR A 92 15.29 -0.36 -8.38
C THR A 92 14.83 -0.24 -6.93
N GLN A 93 15.71 0.32 -6.07
CA GLN A 93 15.40 0.55 -4.66
C GLN A 93 14.51 1.78 -4.51
N ALA A 94 13.26 1.55 -4.15
CA ALA A 94 12.28 2.59 -3.90
C ALA A 94 11.13 2.05 -3.04
N ASP A 95 10.40 2.95 -2.39
CA ASP A 95 9.23 2.61 -1.57
C ASP A 95 7.95 3.31 -2.07
N ALA A 96 8.06 4.09 -3.15
CA ALA A 96 6.95 4.65 -3.87
C ALA A 96 7.31 4.77 -5.35
N THR A 97 6.31 4.93 -6.21
CA THR A 97 6.48 5.23 -7.63
C THR A 97 5.24 5.93 -8.16
N PHE A 98 5.40 6.70 -9.23
CA PHE A 98 4.31 7.39 -9.90
C PHE A 98 4.40 7.21 -11.42
N THR A 99 3.29 7.45 -12.13
CA THR A 99 3.27 7.47 -13.58
C THR A 99 2.18 8.40 -14.12
N LYS A 100 2.40 8.89 -15.33
CA LYS A 100 1.44 9.58 -16.21
C LYS A 100 1.18 8.76 -17.47
N THR A 101 1.82 7.62 -17.58
CA THR A 101 1.73 6.73 -18.74
C THR A 101 0.55 5.79 -18.57
N HIS A 102 -0.31 5.70 -19.57
CA HIS A 102 -1.40 4.74 -19.61
C HIS A 102 -0.88 3.30 -19.70
N ALA A 103 -1.66 2.35 -19.25
CA ALA A 103 -1.38 0.93 -19.25
C ALA A 103 -0.14 0.48 -18.45
N LEU A 104 0.48 1.40 -17.69
CA LEU A 104 1.62 1.13 -16.80
C LEU A 104 1.19 1.27 -15.35
N ALA A 105 1.25 0.18 -14.56
CA ALA A 105 0.84 0.19 -13.17
C ALA A 105 1.99 0.48 -12.21
N CYS A 106 1.72 1.37 -11.25
CA CYS A 106 2.50 1.52 -10.02
C CYS A 106 2.06 0.45 -9.03
N ALA A 107 3.00 -0.32 -8.46
CA ALA A 107 2.72 -1.36 -7.49
C ALA A 107 3.59 -1.25 -6.24
N VAL A 108 2.99 -1.52 -5.08
CA VAL A 108 3.71 -1.73 -3.82
C VAL A 108 3.24 -3.01 -3.16
N MET A 109 4.17 -3.72 -2.52
CA MET A 109 3.91 -4.99 -1.84
C MET A 109 3.94 -4.78 -0.33
N THR A 110 3.02 -5.45 0.38
CA THR A 110 2.90 -5.35 1.84
C THR A 110 2.62 -6.71 2.48
N ALA A 111 2.96 -6.80 3.77
CA ALA A 111 2.48 -7.76 4.74
C ALA A 111 2.58 -7.05 6.10
N ASP A 112 1.58 -6.23 6.42
CA ASP A 112 1.36 -5.34 7.58
C ASP A 112 1.62 -3.85 7.32
N CYS A 113 2.65 -3.46 6.54
CA CYS A 113 2.88 -2.05 6.21
C CYS A 113 1.71 -1.45 5.44
N LEU A 114 1.52 -0.13 5.55
CA LEU A 114 0.42 0.58 4.90
C LEU A 114 0.72 0.85 3.42
N PRO A 115 -0.08 0.34 2.47
CA PRO A 115 -0.07 0.80 1.10
C PRO A 115 -0.95 2.03 0.94
N VAL A 116 -0.47 3.04 0.24
CA VAL A 116 -1.23 4.26 -0.09
C VAL A 116 -1.24 4.46 -1.59
N LEU A 117 -2.43 4.55 -2.17
CA LEU A 117 -2.64 4.85 -3.59
C LEU A 117 -3.07 6.30 -3.75
N PHE A 118 -2.59 6.97 -4.80
CA PHE A 118 -2.87 8.36 -5.09
C PHE A 118 -3.29 8.55 -6.54
N CYS A 119 -4.22 9.47 -6.79
CA CYS A 119 -4.47 10.02 -8.10
C CYS A 119 -4.88 11.49 -7.99
N ASP A 120 -4.72 12.25 -9.08
CA ASP A 120 -5.34 13.56 -9.18
C ASP A 120 -6.79 13.44 -9.67
N LEU A 121 -7.61 14.46 -9.41
CA LEU A 121 -9.03 14.50 -9.78
C LEU A 121 -9.28 14.58 -11.30
N GLN A 122 -8.23 14.79 -12.11
CA GLN A 122 -8.30 14.76 -13.56
C GLN A 122 -7.90 13.40 -14.15
N GLY A 123 -7.34 12.51 -13.32
CA GLY A 123 -6.82 11.22 -13.77
C GLY A 123 -5.63 11.37 -14.71
N SER A 124 -4.75 12.33 -14.46
CA SER A 124 -3.57 12.58 -15.27
C SER A 124 -2.28 11.98 -14.70
N GLN A 125 -2.27 11.68 -13.41
CA GLN A 125 -1.15 11.04 -12.71
C GLN A 125 -1.66 10.11 -11.61
N VAL A 126 -1.00 8.98 -11.46
CA VAL A 126 -1.22 8.04 -10.35
C VAL A 126 0.09 7.73 -9.64
N ALA A 127 0.00 7.32 -8.37
CA ALA A 127 1.15 6.88 -7.60
C ALA A 127 0.76 5.81 -6.58
N ALA A 128 1.74 4.98 -6.19
CA ALA A 128 1.62 4.03 -5.10
C ALA A 128 2.79 4.19 -4.13
N ALA A 129 2.52 4.17 -2.82
CA ALA A 129 3.54 4.28 -1.78
C ALA A 129 3.44 3.14 -0.76
N HIS A 130 4.57 2.54 -0.43
CA HIS A 130 4.76 1.63 0.69
C HIS A 130 5.11 2.43 1.95
N ALA A 131 4.12 2.69 2.75
CA ALA A 131 4.26 3.47 3.99
C ALA A 131 4.40 2.55 5.22
N GLY A 132 5.46 1.75 5.27
CA GLY A 132 5.93 1.16 6.52
C GLY A 132 6.29 2.27 7.50
N TRP A 133 6.23 2.03 8.83
CA TRP A 133 6.40 3.10 9.81
C TRP A 133 7.70 3.93 9.64
N ARG A 134 8.80 3.30 9.17
CA ARG A 134 10.06 4.01 8.90
C ARG A 134 9.93 4.96 7.71
N GLY A 135 9.39 4.49 6.59
CA GLY A 135 9.14 5.29 5.41
C GLY A 135 8.12 6.40 5.69
N LEU A 136 7.03 6.07 6.41
CA LEU A 136 6.01 7.02 6.83
C LEU A 136 6.60 8.13 7.72
N ALA A 137 7.37 7.74 8.75
CA ALA A 137 8.09 8.68 9.59
C ALA A 137 9.22 9.41 8.82
N GLY A 138 9.78 8.87 7.77
CA GLY A 138 10.82 9.44 6.92
C GLY A 138 10.32 10.41 5.86
N GLY A 139 8.98 10.44 5.57
CA GLY A 139 8.40 11.36 4.58
C GLY A 139 8.13 10.72 3.22
N VAL A 140 7.84 9.42 3.15
CA VAL A 140 7.49 8.77 1.88
C VAL A 140 6.23 9.37 1.25
N LEU A 141 5.25 9.79 2.06
CA LEU A 141 4.02 10.42 1.54
C LEU A 141 4.30 11.82 0.98
N GLU A 142 5.10 12.64 1.67
CA GLU A 142 5.53 13.93 1.17
C GLU A 142 6.27 13.82 -0.16
N ASN A 143 7.22 12.88 -0.25
CA ASN A 143 7.99 12.68 -1.49
C ASN A 143 7.10 12.16 -2.63
N THR A 144 6.11 11.33 -2.33
CA THR A 144 5.13 10.89 -3.33
C THR A 144 4.28 12.07 -3.79
N LEU A 145 3.75 12.88 -2.87
CA LEU A 145 2.94 14.06 -3.21
C LEU A 145 3.75 15.15 -3.92
N LYS A 146 5.05 15.26 -3.63
CA LYS A 146 5.95 16.16 -4.35
C LYS A 146 5.97 15.87 -5.86
N THR A 147 5.83 14.60 -6.28
CA THR A 147 5.79 14.26 -7.72
C THR A 147 4.59 14.88 -8.43
N PHE A 148 3.46 15.06 -7.74
CA PHE A 148 2.30 15.79 -8.28
C PHE A 148 2.59 17.26 -8.44
N THR A 149 3.13 17.93 -7.43
CA THR A 149 3.49 19.35 -7.52
C THR A 149 4.60 19.63 -8.51
N ASP A 150 5.57 18.74 -8.67
CA ASP A 150 6.61 18.83 -9.69
C ASP A 150 6.05 18.70 -11.13
N ASN A 151 4.85 18.13 -11.26
CA ASN A 151 4.08 18.04 -12.50
C ASN A 151 2.92 19.06 -12.60
N ASP A 152 2.99 20.17 -11.86
CA ASP A 152 2.01 21.26 -11.84
C ASP A 152 0.59 20.84 -11.35
N ILE A 153 0.47 19.75 -10.60
CA ILE A 153 -0.78 19.29 -10.00
C ILE A 153 -0.84 19.73 -8.54
N PRO A 154 -1.72 20.67 -8.17
CA PRO A 154 -1.82 21.14 -6.80
C PRO A 154 -2.42 20.07 -5.87
N LEU A 155 -1.93 19.99 -4.61
CA LEU A 155 -2.31 18.91 -3.68
C LEU A 155 -3.80 18.88 -3.34
N ASN A 156 -4.49 20.01 -3.40
CA ASN A 156 -5.95 20.06 -3.26
C ASN A 156 -6.72 19.47 -4.45
N GLN A 157 -6.04 19.00 -5.47
CA GLN A 157 -6.57 18.18 -6.58
C GLN A 157 -6.13 16.72 -6.49
N VAL A 158 -5.43 16.32 -5.44
CA VAL A 158 -4.99 14.94 -5.23
C VAL A 158 -5.84 14.28 -4.16
N ILE A 159 -6.23 13.04 -4.39
CA ILE A 159 -6.89 12.17 -3.41
C ILE A 159 -6.01 10.96 -3.10
N ALA A 160 -6.15 10.43 -1.89
CA ALA A 160 -5.43 9.26 -1.42
C ALA A 160 -6.38 8.16 -0.95
N TRP A 161 -5.98 6.90 -1.12
CA TRP A 161 -6.69 5.74 -0.62
C TRP A 161 -5.75 4.87 0.20
N LEU A 162 -6.13 4.56 1.45
CA LEU A 162 -5.37 3.74 2.37
C LEU A 162 -5.82 2.28 2.27
N GLY A 163 -4.92 1.40 1.89
CA GLY A 163 -5.17 -0.03 1.75
C GLY A 163 -5.04 -0.82 3.05
N PRO A 164 -5.14 -2.15 2.97
CA PRO A 164 -5.02 -3.02 4.14
C PRO A 164 -3.63 -2.96 4.78
N ALA A 165 -3.61 -2.71 6.09
CA ALA A 165 -2.41 -2.70 6.92
C ALA A 165 -2.70 -3.30 8.29
N ILE A 166 -1.71 -3.34 9.14
CA ILE A 166 -1.85 -3.74 10.54
C ILE A 166 -2.65 -2.68 11.31
N SER A 167 -3.72 -3.11 12.01
CA SER A 167 -4.54 -2.20 12.83
C SER A 167 -3.85 -1.82 14.15
N GLN A 168 -4.31 -0.74 14.79
CA GLN A 168 -3.75 -0.26 16.05
C GLN A 168 -3.71 -1.35 17.13
N THR A 169 -4.75 -2.15 17.26
CA THR A 169 -4.85 -3.21 18.27
C THR A 169 -3.83 -4.34 18.09
N ALA A 170 -3.32 -4.53 16.87
CA ALA A 170 -2.32 -5.53 16.54
C ALA A 170 -0.89 -4.96 16.41
N PHE A 171 -0.76 -3.63 16.32
CA PHE A 171 0.52 -2.96 16.07
C PHE A 171 1.22 -2.49 17.35
N GLU A 172 1.67 -3.45 18.16
CA GLU A 172 2.51 -3.16 19.32
C GLU A 172 3.93 -2.78 18.88
N VAL A 173 4.44 -1.66 19.40
CA VAL A 173 5.73 -1.04 19.04
C VAL A 173 6.48 -0.56 20.27
N GLY A 174 7.79 -0.31 20.12
CA GLY A 174 8.61 0.33 21.15
C GLY A 174 8.46 1.87 21.15
N PRO A 175 8.97 2.55 22.21
CA PRO A 175 8.99 4.01 22.29
C PRO A 175 9.76 4.70 21.14
N ASP A 176 10.74 4.00 20.55
CA ASP A 176 11.54 4.46 19.42
C ASP A 176 10.68 4.79 18.18
N VAL A 177 9.62 4.03 17.94
CA VAL A 177 8.67 4.31 16.86
C VAL A 177 7.96 5.64 17.10
N LYS A 178 7.45 5.89 18.30
CA LYS A 178 6.82 7.17 18.66
C LYS A 178 7.82 8.32 18.51
N GLN A 179 9.08 8.12 18.94
CA GLN A 179 10.13 9.15 18.80
C GLN A 179 10.43 9.48 17.33
N ALA A 180 10.36 8.51 16.41
CA ALA A 180 10.55 8.76 14.99
C ALA A 180 9.51 9.76 14.46
N PHE A 181 8.26 9.67 14.86
CA PHE A 181 7.19 10.61 14.47
C PHE A 181 7.28 11.98 15.16
N ASN A 182 7.98 12.10 16.28
CA ASN A 182 8.21 13.39 16.96
C ASN A 182 9.35 14.22 16.32
N ARG A 183 10.17 13.61 15.47
CA ARG A 183 11.32 14.27 14.82
C ARG A 183 10.97 15.01 13.53
N PHE A 184 9.76 14.87 13.02
CA PHE A 184 9.29 15.62 11.86
C PHE A 184 9.06 17.09 12.26
N ASN A 185 9.96 17.92 11.79
CA ASN A 185 10.28 19.22 12.35
C ASN A 185 9.74 20.36 11.52
N ASP A 186 8.84 21.05 12.10
CA ASP A 186 8.73 22.53 12.13
C ASP A 186 7.98 22.93 13.40
N GLY A 187 8.17 22.18 14.50
CA GLY A 187 7.40 22.33 15.73
C GLY A 187 5.99 21.73 15.62
N LYS A 188 5.68 20.99 14.56
CA LYS A 188 4.40 20.32 14.34
C LYS A 188 4.56 18.83 14.61
N THR A 189 3.80 18.33 15.57
CA THR A 189 3.68 16.89 15.79
C THR A 189 2.66 16.32 14.82
N TRP A 190 3.10 15.43 13.92
CA TRP A 190 2.24 14.66 13.02
C TRP A 190 1.46 13.56 13.72
N SER A 191 1.50 13.53 15.03
CA SER A 191 0.84 12.52 15.84
C SER A 191 0.11 13.20 16.99
N ASP A 192 -1.10 12.75 17.26
CA ASP A 192 -1.83 13.09 18.46
C ASP A 192 -1.77 11.94 19.49
N GLU A 193 -2.39 12.13 20.64
CA GLU A 193 -2.44 11.12 21.72
C GLU A 193 -3.11 9.79 21.31
N LYS A 194 -3.97 9.80 20.27
CA LYS A 194 -4.68 8.62 19.77
C LYS A 194 -3.81 7.79 18.82
N CYS A 195 -2.76 8.38 18.24
CA CYS A 195 -1.83 7.64 17.37
C CYS A 195 -1.02 6.60 18.12
N PHE A 196 -0.81 6.80 19.42
CA PHE A 196 -0.01 5.91 20.26
C PHE A 196 -0.68 5.75 21.63
N ILE A 197 -1.45 4.68 21.78
CA ILE A 197 -2.06 4.35 23.07
C ILE A 197 -1.17 3.41 23.88
N LYS A 198 -1.37 3.35 25.19
CA LYS A 198 -0.57 2.51 26.09
C LYS A 198 -0.82 1.03 25.79
N GLY A 199 0.25 0.29 25.56
CA GLY A 199 0.30 -1.16 25.44
C GLY A 199 0.75 -1.85 26.74
N SER A 200 1.36 -3.01 26.62
CA SER A 200 1.90 -3.76 27.75
C SER A 200 3.28 -3.23 28.17
N GLY A 201 3.47 -3.01 29.47
CA GLY A 201 4.75 -2.50 29.99
C GLY A 201 5.11 -1.13 29.44
N ASP A 202 6.24 -1.03 28.75
CA ASP A 202 6.73 0.19 28.06
C ASP A 202 6.33 0.25 26.58
N ARG A 203 5.57 -0.75 26.09
CA ARG A 203 5.10 -0.81 24.73
C ARG A 203 3.93 0.13 24.49
N LEU A 204 3.75 0.48 23.21
CA LEU A 204 2.66 1.29 22.69
C LEU A 204 1.94 0.54 21.57
N GLN A 205 0.66 0.81 21.39
CA GLN A 205 -0.08 0.40 20.19
C GLN A 205 -0.18 1.59 19.25
N ALA A 206 0.46 1.48 18.08
CA ALA A 206 0.52 2.55 17.09
C ALA A 206 -0.61 2.42 16.06
N ASP A 207 -1.22 3.55 15.71
CA ASP A 207 -2.22 3.64 14.64
C ASP A 207 -1.58 4.19 13.37
N ILE A 208 -1.15 3.28 12.49
CA ILE A 208 -0.50 3.67 11.24
C ILE A 208 -1.48 4.38 10.27
N TYR A 209 -2.77 4.03 10.33
CA TYR A 209 -3.80 4.70 9.53
C TYR A 209 -3.97 6.16 9.95
N ARG A 210 -4.11 6.38 11.28
CA ARG A 210 -4.27 7.74 11.82
C ARG A 210 -3.03 8.60 11.56
N LEU A 211 -1.83 8.04 11.73
CA LEU A 211 -0.57 8.73 11.42
C LEU A 211 -0.52 9.19 9.96
N ALA A 212 -0.85 8.30 9.02
CA ALA A 212 -0.89 8.63 7.60
C ALA A 212 -1.97 9.66 7.26
N ARG A 213 -3.18 9.55 7.84
CA ARG A 213 -4.27 10.53 7.64
C ARG A 213 -3.88 11.93 8.09
N LEU A 214 -3.34 12.07 9.30
CA LEU A 214 -2.90 13.35 9.82
C LEU A 214 -1.83 14.01 8.94
N GLN A 215 -0.88 13.22 8.40
CA GLN A 215 0.12 13.73 7.45
C GLN A 215 -0.53 14.20 6.14
N LEU A 216 -1.38 13.37 5.52
CA LEU A 216 -2.03 13.69 4.26
C LEU A 216 -2.96 14.91 4.37
N GLU A 217 -3.75 15.00 5.45
CA GLU A 217 -4.62 16.15 5.73
C GLU A 217 -3.82 17.43 5.89
N HIS A 218 -2.69 17.38 6.62
CA HIS A 218 -1.82 18.51 6.80
C HIS A 218 -1.13 18.95 5.49
N LEU A 219 -0.75 17.99 4.64
CA LEU A 219 -0.17 18.28 3.32
C LEU A 219 -1.20 18.88 2.34
N GLY A 220 -2.49 18.83 2.68
CA GLY A 220 -3.56 19.51 1.97
C GLY A 220 -4.10 18.72 0.78
N VAL A 221 -4.07 17.37 0.82
CA VAL A 221 -4.75 16.54 -0.19
C VAL A 221 -6.26 16.76 -0.09
N SER A 222 -6.97 16.63 -1.23
CA SER A 222 -8.40 16.88 -1.33
C SER A 222 -9.27 15.94 -0.52
N GLY A 223 -8.82 14.68 -0.34
CA GLY A 223 -9.54 13.68 0.45
C GLY A 223 -8.70 12.43 0.69
N VAL A 224 -8.95 11.79 1.85
CA VAL A 224 -8.31 10.53 2.25
C VAL A 224 -9.38 9.48 2.49
N TYR A 225 -9.35 8.42 1.69
CA TYR A 225 -10.34 7.35 1.66
C TYR A 225 -9.75 6.03 2.16
N GLY A 226 -10.54 4.96 2.11
CA GLY A 226 -10.09 3.62 2.47
C GLY A 226 -10.05 3.36 3.96
N SER A 227 -9.16 2.50 4.40
CA SER A 227 -9.07 2.01 5.78
C SER A 227 -8.78 3.12 6.80
N GLY A 228 -9.16 2.86 8.06
CA GLY A 228 -9.04 3.86 9.14
C GLY A 228 -10.15 4.92 9.12
N THR A 229 -11.27 4.67 8.42
CA THR A 229 -12.51 5.46 8.49
C THR A 229 -13.57 4.70 9.28
N GLU A 230 -14.62 5.41 9.72
CA GLU A 230 -15.77 4.77 10.35
C GLU A 230 -16.42 3.78 9.38
N GLY A 231 -16.54 2.52 9.80
CA GLY A 231 -17.11 1.43 8.99
C GLY A 231 -16.15 0.70 8.04
N LEU A 232 -14.91 1.17 7.85
CA LEU A 232 -13.89 0.48 7.07
C LEU A 232 -12.53 0.52 7.75
N ASN A 233 -12.14 -0.58 8.37
CA ASN A 233 -10.86 -0.69 9.06
C ASN A 233 -10.27 -2.09 8.89
N TYR A 234 -9.47 -2.28 7.83
CA TYR A 234 -8.77 -3.54 7.62
C TYR A 234 -7.72 -3.81 8.69
N CYS A 235 -7.50 -5.10 8.98
CA CYS A 235 -6.36 -5.55 9.76
C CYS A 235 -5.72 -6.79 9.14
N THR A 236 -4.53 -6.67 8.64
CA THR A 236 -3.79 -7.78 8.02
C THR A 236 -3.54 -8.95 8.97
N VAL A 237 -3.53 -8.70 10.28
CA VAL A 237 -3.30 -9.72 11.31
C VAL A 237 -4.57 -10.53 11.62
N THR A 238 -5.73 -9.89 11.66
CA THR A 238 -6.96 -10.48 12.24
C THR A 238 -8.09 -10.71 11.25
N ASP A 239 -8.07 -10.04 10.08
CA ASP A 239 -9.16 -10.22 9.12
C ASP A 239 -9.09 -11.61 8.48
N THR A 240 -10.26 -12.22 8.37
CA THR A 240 -10.47 -13.54 7.76
C THR A 240 -11.41 -13.44 6.56
N ASN A 241 -11.32 -14.42 5.66
CA ASN A 241 -12.30 -14.65 4.61
C ASN A 241 -13.56 -15.35 5.17
N GLU A 242 -14.50 -15.71 4.29
CA GLU A 242 -15.77 -16.36 4.67
C GLU A 242 -15.56 -17.75 5.28
N GLU A 243 -14.47 -18.44 4.94
CA GLU A 243 -14.07 -19.74 5.46
C GLU A 243 -13.37 -19.65 6.82
N GLY A 244 -13.08 -18.43 7.31
CA GLY A 244 -12.36 -18.18 8.57
C GLY A 244 -10.82 -18.22 8.41
N GLU A 245 -10.31 -18.35 7.18
CA GLU A 245 -8.88 -18.33 6.90
C GLU A 245 -8.34 -16.88 6.81
N PRO A 246 -7.04 -16.65 7.11
CA PRO A 246 -6.46 -15.32 7.03
C PRO A 246 -6.63 -14.69 5.63
N ARG A 247 -7.24 -13.52 5.60
CA ARG A 247 -7.53 -12.79 4.36
C ARG A 247 -6.28 -12.20 3.71
N PHE A 248 -5.30 -11.80 4.53
CA PHE A 248 -4.09 -11.10 4.09
C PHE A 248 -2.83 -11.83 4.55
N PHE A 249 -1.73 -11.65 3.84
CA PHE A 249 -0.41 -11.96 4.35
C PHE A 249 -0.06 -10.99 5.48
N SER A 250 0.55 -11.53 6.54
CA SER A 250 0.96 -10.72 7.70
C SER A 250 2.25 -11.27 8.32
N TYR A 251 3.28 -10.45 8.32
CA TYR A 251 4.56 -10.74 8.96
C TYR A 251 4.44 -10.80 10.50
N ARG A 252 3.54 -10.00 11.08
CA ARG A 252 3.26 -9.99 12.52
C ARG A 252 2.60 -11.31 12.97
N ARG A 253 1.71 -11.87 12.15
CA ARG A 253 1.06 -13.14 12.44
C ARG A 253 2.00 -14.32 12.19
N GLN A 254 2.76 -14.28 11.09
CA GLN A 254 3.65 -15.35 10.65
C GLN A 254 4.87 -14.76 9.94
N MET A 255 6.07 -14.90 10.56
CA MET A 255 7.31 -14.27 10.07
C MET A 255 7.71 -14.72 8.66
N ILE A 256 7.46 -15.99 8.31
CA ILE A 256 7.65 -16.52 6.95
C ILE A 256 6.31 -16.47 6.25
N THR A 257 6.13 -15.52 5.34
CA THR A 257 4.84 -15.26 4.69
C THR A 257 5.03 -14.53 3.36
N GLY A 258 4.00 -14.62 2.49
CA GLY A 258 3.97 -13.93 1.21
C GLY A 258 3.76 -12.41 1.33
N ARG A 259 3.51 -11.81 0.17
CA ARG A 259 3.18 -10.38 0.04
C ARG A 259 1.95 -10.22 -0.84
N GLN A 260 0.96 -9.44 -0.38
CA GLN A 260 -0.07 -8.86 -1.23
C GLN A 260 0.45 -7.60 -1.92
N ALA A 261 -0.17 -7.22 -3.03
CA ALA A 261 0.14 -5.99 -3.76
C ALA A 261 -1.05 -5.05 -3.81
N SER A 262 -0.75 -3.75 -3.79
CA SER A 262 -1.67 -2.67 -4.13
C SER A 262 -1.17 -2.00 -5.40
N LEU A 263 -2.06 -1.89 -6.40
CA LEU A 263 -1.75 -1.42 -7.74
C LEU A 263 -2.67 -0.28 -8.14
N ILE A 264 -2.13 0.63 -8.96
CA ILE A 264 -2.90 1.72 -9.58
C ILE A 264 -2.33 2.05 -10.95
N TRP A 265 -3.22 2.28 -11.94
CA TRP A 265 -2.83 2.62 -13.30
C TRP A 265 -3.87 3.48 -14.00
N LEU A 266 -3.47 4.08 -15.12
CA LEU A 266 -4.33 4.85 -15.99
C LEU A 266 -4.76 3.99 -17.19
N VAL A 267 -6.04 4.07 -17.57
CA VAL A 267 -6.55 3.53 -18.84
C VAL A 267 -6.96 4.68 -19.76
N GLU A 268 -7.08 4.39 -21.10
CA GLU A 268 -7.54 5.36 -22.08
C GLU A 268 -9.00 5.77 -21.87
#